data_5fde860ce284a6ba20f1f513ad579c91
#
_entry.id   5fde860ce284a6ba20f1f513ad579c91
#
_cell.length_a   1.000
_cell.length_b   1.000
_cell.length_c   1.000
_cell.angle_alpha   90.00
_cell.angle_beta   90.00
_cell.angle_gamma   90.00
#
_symmetry.space_group_name_H-M   'P 1'
#
loop_
_entity.id
_entity.type
_entity.pdbx_description
1 polymer ?
#
loop_
_entity_poly.entity_id
_entity_poly.type
_entity_poly.pdbx_seq_one_letter_code
_entity_poly.pdbx_strand_id
1 'polypeptide(L)'
;MKGLELIEKYPLAGNMIKEWFMKSMLESFKDETVPDEFKQFMLEQGIEDDKVGTLIDVNPRMLLDVYDDNKIFIEILIYPNEEFTCKIGNQGTTNSWKTRKEAELFAIEAAFEILENKLSPKLEE
;
A
#
# COMPACT_ATOMS: atom_id res chain seq x y z
N MET A 1 -2.39 11.09 6.20
CA MET A 1 -2.98 9.86 5.66
C MET A 1 -3.42 8.97 6.80
N LYS A 2 -4.64 8.48 6.73
CA LYS A 2 -5.16 7.56 7.74
C LYS A 2 -5.34 6.19 7.08
N GLY A 3 -4.42 5.27 7.38
CA GLY A 3 -4.41 3.95 6.78
C GLY A 3 -5.67 3.15 7.01
N LEU A 4 -6.26 3.24 8.20
CA LEU A 4 -7.50 2.55 8.50
C LEU A 4 -8.65 3.02 7.60
N GLU A 5 -8.77 4.34 7.38
CA GLU A 5 -9.81 4.88 6.49
C GLU A 5 -9.64 4.38 5.06
N LEU A 6 -8.40 4.28 4.58
CA LEU A 6 -8.12 3.77 3.24
C LEU A 6 -8.49 2.29 3.12
N ILE A 7 -8.16 1.48 4.12
CA ILE A 7 -8.49 0.05 4.13
C ILE A 7 -10.00 -0.15 4.12
N GLU A 8 -10.74 0.64 4.88
CA GLU A 8 -12.19 0.55 4.94
C GLU A 8 -12.86 1.03 3.65
N LYS A 9 -12.31 2.11 3.07
CA LYS A 9 -12.83 2.67 1.82
C LYS A 9 -12.55 1.78 0.62
N TYR A 10 -11.41 1.10 0.61
CA TYR A 10 -10.97 0.26 -0.49
C TYR A 10 -10.72 -1.17 0.00
N PRO A 11 -11.78 -1.97 0.22
CA PRO A 11 -11.66 -3.26 0.91
C PRO A 11 -10.85 -4.31 0.14
N LEU A 12 -10.91 -4.34 -1.19
CA LEU A 12 -10.13 -5.31 -1.96
C LEU A 12 -8.64 -5.00 -1.87
N ALA A 13 -8.27 -3.74 -2.01
CA ALA A 13 -6.89 -3.29 -1.84
C ALA A 13 -6.45 -3.52 -0.40
N GLY A 14 -7.30 -3.20 0.57
CA GLY A 14 -7.00 -3.43 1.98
C GLY A 14 -6.73 -4.89 2.31
N ASN A 15 -7.52 -5.80 1.77
CA ASN A 15 -7.33 -7.24 1.98
C ASN A 15 -6.01 -7.72 1.37
N MET A 16 -5.67 -7.25 0.17
CA MET A 16 -4.41 -7.60 -0.46
C MET A 16 -3.21 -7.10 0.37
N ILE A 17 -3.31 -5.90 0.90
CA ILE A 17 -2.26 -5.33 1.74
C ILE A 17 -2.11 -6.13 3.04
N LYS A 18 -3.22 -6.53 3.67
CA LYS A 18 -3.18 -7.39 4.86
C LYS A 18 -2.50 -8.72 4.57
N GLU A 19 -2.83 -9.34 3.46
CA GLU A 19 -2.17 -10.59 3.04
C GLU A 19 -0.68 -10.39 2.81
N TRP A 20 -0.30 -9.27 2.21
CA TRP A 20 1.11 -8.95 1.99
C TRP A 20 1.86 -8.81 3.32
N PHE A 21 1.26 -8.12 4.30
CA PHE A 21 1.85 -8.01 5.64
C PHE A 21 1.99 -9.36 6.31
N MET A 22 0.98 -10.22 6.21
CA MET A 22 1.03 -11.57 6.78
C MET A 22 2.15 -12.39 6.18
N LYS A 23 2.29 -12.36 4.86
CA LYS A 23 3.37 -13.07 4.19
C LYS A 23 4.74 -12.54 4.60
N SER A 24 4.90 -11.23 4.67
CA SER A 24 6.15 -10.61 5.08
C SER A 24 6.52 -10.98 6.51
N MET A 25 5.54 -11.00 7.40
CA MET A 25 5.76 -11.38 8.78
C MET A 25 6.18 -12.85 8.90
N LEU A 26 5.49 -13.75 8.19
CA LEU A 26 5.83 -15.17 8.21
C LEU A 26 7.19 -15.43 7.59
N GLU A 27 7.56 -14.70 6.54
CA GLU A 27 8.90 -14.76 5.95
C GLU A 27 9.99 -14.39 6.95
N SER A 28 9.74 -13.39 7.80
CA SER A 28 10.71 -12.95 8.79
C SER A 28 10.98 -14.01 9.86
N PHE A 29 10.08 -15.00 10.00
CA PHE A 29 10.23 -16.09 10.97
C PHE A 29 10.89 -17.34 10.39
N LYS A 30 11.32 -17.33 9.12
CA LYS A 30 11.89 -18.52 8.49
C LYS A 30 13.13 -19.07 9.18
N ASP A 31 13.97 -18.18 9.67
CA ASP A 31 15.24 -18.53 10.31
C ASP A 31 15.12 -18.69 11.82
N GLU A 32 13.92 -18.50 12.36
CA GLU A 32 13.67 -18.64 13.80
C GLU A 32 12.93 -19.92 14.10
N THR A 33 13.18 -20.47 15.28
CA THR A 33 12.48 -21.66 15.76
C THR A 33 11.07 -21.28 16.22
N VAL A 34 10.26 -20.79 15.29
CA VAL A 34 8.85 -20.49 15.58
C VAL A 34 8.04 -21.76 15.33
N PRO A 35 7.25 -22.21 16.31
CA PRO A 35 6.42 -23.41 16.13
C PRO A 35 5.43 -23.24 14.99
N ASP A 36 5.21 -24.31 14.22
CA ASP A 36 4.23 -24.29 13.14
C ASP A 36 2.82 -23.95 13.64
N GLU A 37 2.49 -24.35 14.87
CA GLU A 37 1.22 -24.04 15.49
C GLU A 37 1.00 -22.53 15.63
N PHE A 38 2.06 -21.78 15.97
CA PHE A 38 2.00 -20.33 16.07
C PHE A 38 1.78 -19.69 14.69
N LYS A 39 2.48 -20.19 13.68
CA LYS A 39 2.30 -19.70 12.30
C LYS A 39 0.87 -19.94 11.82
N GLN A 40 0.33 -21.11 12.11
CA GLN A 40 -1.03 -21.45 11.75
C GLN A 40 -2.05 -20.58 12.49
N PHE A 41 -1.82 -20.33 13.77
CA PHE A 41 -2.65 -19.43 14.55
C PHE A 41 -2.69 -18.03 13.94
N MET A 42 -1.54 -17.49 13.55
CA MET A 42 -1.46 -16.17 12.91
C MET A 42 -2.21 -16.14 11.58
N LEU A 43 -2.09 -17.18 10.77
CA LEU A 43 -2.81 -17.29 9.51
C LEU A 43 -4.32 -17.31 9.71
N GLU A 44 -4.79 -18.00 10.74
CA GLU A 44 -6.23 -18.12 11.03
C GLU A 44 -6.81 -16.82 11.59
N GLN A 45 -6.06 -16.15 12.48
CA GLN A 45 -6.53 -14.92 13.11
C GLN A 45 -6.39 -13.71 12.18
N GLY A 46 -5.37 -13.71 11.33
CA GLY A 46 -5.07 -12.56 10.49
C GLY A 46 -4.55 -11.37 11.29
N ILE A 47 -4.49 -10.24 10.63
CA ILE A 47 -4.10 -8.96 11.23
C ILE A 47 -5.33 -8.07 11.26
N GLU A 48 -5.61 -7.47 12.41
CA GLU A 48 -6.73 -6.54 12.54
C GLU A 48 -6.51 -5.28 11.70
N ASP A 49 -7.60 -4.74 11.14
CA ASP A 49 -7.55 -3.58 10.24
C ASP A 49 -6.90 -2.36 10.91
N ASP A 50 -7.19 -2.11 12.17
CA ASP A 50 -6.63 -0.97 12.88
C ASP A 50 -5.11 -1.09 13.05
N LYS A 51 -4.60 -2.29 13.22
CA LYS A 51 -3.15 -2.52 13.29
C LYS A 51 -2.48 -2.30 11.95
N VAL A 52 -3.08 -2.79 10.88
CA VAL A 52 -2.57 -2.56 9.52
C VAL A 52 -2.60 -1.05 9.22
N GLY A 53 -3.69 -0.38 9.57
CA GLY A 53 -3.80 1.07 9.41
C GLY A 53 -2.69 1.82 10.13
N THR A 54 -2.37 1.42 11.35
CA THR A 54 -1.28 2.02 12.12
C THR A 54 0.07 1.82 11.45
N LEU A 55 0.33 0.61 10.94
CA LEU A 55 1.58 0.31 10.23
C LEU A 55 1.73 1.18 8.97
N ILE A 56 0.64 1.37 8.24
CA ILE A 56 0.63 2.24 7.06
C ILE A 56 0.94 3.68 7.47
N ASP A 57 0.33 4.17 8.54
CA ASP A 57 0.55 5.55 9.01
C ASP A 57 2.00 5.79 9.44
N VAL A 58 2.62 4.79 10.06
CA VAL A 58 4.02 4.90 10.52
C VAL A 58 4.99 4.84 9.35
N ASN A 59 4.74 3.98 8.36
CA ASN A 59 5.63 3.82 7.22
C ASN A 59 4.85 3.55 5.93
N PRO A 60 4.25 4.60 5.36
CA PRO A 60 3.45 4.43 4.13
C PRO A 60 4.26 3.95 2.93
N ARG A 61 5.58 4.16 2.93
CA ARG A 61 6.44 3.74 1.82
C ARG A 61 6.50 2.23 1.64
N MET A 62 6.17 1.45 2.66
CA MET A 62 6.12 -0.01 2.53
C MET A 62 5.08 -0.45 1.48
N LEU A 63 4.08 0.38 1.21
CA LEU A 63 3.07 0.08 0.19
C LEU A 63 3.64 0.13 -1.22
N LEU A 64 4.79 0.77 -1.43
CA LEU A 64 5.41 0.81 -2.75
C LEU A 64 5.73 -0.59 -3.27
N ASP A 65 6.13 -1.50 -2.38
CA ASP A 65 6.39 -2.89 -2.78
C ASP A 65 5.11 -3.59 -3.22
N VAL A 66 4.00 -3.36 -2.51
CA VAL A 66 2.70 -3.92 -2.90
C VAL A 66 2.28 -3.38 -4.27
N TYR A 67 2.46 -2.08 -4.49
CA TYR A 67 2.10 -1.45 -5.75
C TYR A 67 2.98 -1.96 -6.90
N ASP A 68 4.29 -2.08 -6.68
CA ASP A 68 5.21 -2.61 -7.69
C ASP A 68 4.81 -4.03 -8.11
N ASP A 69 4.45 -4.87 -7.14
CA ASP A 69 4.00 -6.24 -7.41
C ASP A 69 2.72 -6.27 -8.26
N ASN A 70 1.92 -5.22 -8.18
CA ASN A 70 0.67 -5.10 -8.93
C ASN A 70 0.81 -4.20 -10.17
N LYS A 71 2.04 -3.87 -10.55
CA LYS A 71 2.34 -3.04 -11.74
C LYS A 71 1.78 -1.62 -11.64
N ILE A 72 1.70 -1.10 -10.43
CA ILE A 72 1.33 0.29 -10.16
C ILE A 72 2.62 1.01 -9.76
N PHE A 73 3.23 1.72 -10.73
CA PHE A 73 4.54 2.35 -10.53
C PHE A 73 4.36 3.83 -10.22
N ILE A 74 4.97 4.25 -9.10
CA ILE A 74 4.91 5.64 -8.64
C ILE A 74 6.27 6.28 -8.88
N GLU A 75 6.27 7.42 -9.57
CA GLU A 75 7.46 8.24 -9.76
C GLU A 75 7.24 9.60 -9.11
N ILE A 76 8.24 10.08 -8.40
CA ILE A 76 8.26 11.43 -7.86
C ILE A 76 9.22 12.26 -8.72
N LEU A 77 8.71 13.37 -9.26
CA LEU A 77 9.44 14.23 -10.18
C LEU A 77 9.64 15.59 -9.52
N ILE A 78 10.75 16.24 -9.85
CA ILE A 78 11.04 17.57 -9.36
C ILE A 78 10.98 18.57 -10.53
N TYR A 79 10.27 19.68 -10.32
CA TYR A 79 10.22 20.78 -11.26
C TYR A 79 11.43 21.72 -11.11
N PRO A 80 11.77 22.53 -12.13
CA PRO A 80 12.86 23.50 -12.01
C PRO A 80 12.70 24.50 -10.88
N ASN A 81 11.47 24.76 -10.41
CA ASN A 81 11.19 25.65 -9.28
C ASN A 81 11.33 24.97 -7.91
N GLU A 82 11.90 23.75 -7.89
CA GLU A 82 12.12 22.96 -6.68
C GLU A 82 10.83 22.43 -6.03
N GLU A 83 9.71 22.45 -6.75
CA GLU A 83 8.50 21.77 -6.31
C GLU A 83 8.45 20.34 -6.83
N PHE A 84 7.72 19.49 -6.12
CA PHE A 84 7.61 18.07 -6.43
C PHE A 84 6.25 17.73 -6.99
N THR A 85 6.21 16.83 -7.95
CA THR A 85 4.97 16.26 -8.46
C THR A 85 5.11 14.74 -8.51
N CYS A 86 4.05 14.04 -8.89
CA CYS A 86 4.10 12.59 -8.99
C CYS A 86 3.42 12.12 -10.28
N LYS A 87 3.78 10.90 -10.66
CA LYS A 87 3.18 10.19 -11.77
C LYS A 87 2.91 8.77 -11.31
N ILE A 88 1.71 8.27 -11.56
CA ILE A 88 1.32 6.91 -11.20
C ILE A 88 1.02 6.17 -12.51
N GLY A 89 1.90 5.22 -12.87
CA GLY A 89 1.83 4.58 -14.17
C GLY A 89 1.97 5.62 -15.27
N ASN A 90 0.97 5.73 -16.14
CA ASN A 90 0.95 6.70 -17.23
C ASN A 90 0.19 7.98 -16.89
N GLN A 91 -0.31 8.09 -15.64
CA GLN A 91 -1.13 9.22 -15.22
C GLN A 91 -0.32 10.18 -14.38
N GLY A 92 -0.09 11.39 -14.92
CA GLY A 92 0.49 12.47 -14.17
C GLY A 92 -0.58 13.33 -13.52
N THR A 93 -0.15 14.29 -12.71
CA THR A 93 -1.04 15.28 -12.12
C THR A 93 -0.45 16.67 -12.39
N THR A 94 -1.33 17.68 -12.45
CA THR A 94 -0.92 19.07 -12.55
C THR A 94 -0.59 19.67 -11.19
N ASN A 95 -0.90 18.95 -10.10
CA ASN A 95 -0.63 19.41 -8.75
C ASN A 95 0.87 19.32 -8.45
N SER A 96 1.33 20.20 -7.58
CA SER A 96 2.70 20.17 -7.09
C SER A 96 2.72 20.40 -5.59
N TRP A 97 3.79 19.95 -4.95
CA TRP A 97 3.98 20.03 -3.51
C TRP A 97 5.38 20.57 -3.21
N LYS A 98 5.53 21.20 -2.04
CA LYS A 98 6.80 21.79 -1.66
C LYS A 98 7.83 20.75 -1.20
N THR A 99 7.37 19.56 -0.77
CA THR A 99 8.25 18.50 -0.31
C THR A 99 7.99 17.21 -1.06
N ARG A 100 9.04 16.40 -1.18
CA ARG A 100 8.94 15.05 -1.74
C ARG A 100 7.95 14.19 -0.97
N LYS A 101 7.97 14.29 0.36
CA LYS A 101 7.10 13.51 1.23
C LYS A 101 5.62 13.78 0.96
N GLU A 102 5.25 15.04 0.77
CA GLU A 102 3.86 15.40 0.46
C GLU A 102 3.41 14.81 -0.87
N ALA A 103 4.26 14.92 -1.91
CA ALA A 103 3.95 14.34 -3.22
C ALA A 103 3.83 12.81 -3.14
N GLU A 104 4.72 12.17 -2.38
CA GLU A 104 4.73 10.73 -2.20
C GLU A 104 3.47 10.25 -1.49
N LEU A 105 3.05 10.94 -0.41
CA LEU A 105 1.83 10.58 0.32
C LEU A 105 0.59 10.70 -0.56
N PHE A 106 0.50 11.76 -1.37
CA PHE A 106 -0.60 11.90 -2.32
C PHE A 106 -0.63 10.70 -3.30
N ALA A 107 0.54 10.34 -3.84
CA ALA A 107 0.63 9.24 -4.80
C ALA A 107 0.23 7.90 -4.16
N ILE A 108 0.66 7.66 -2.92
CA ILE A 108 0.34 6.43 -2.20
C ILE A 108 -1.17 6.32 -1.96
N GLU A 109 -1.82 7.41 -1.56
CA GLU A 109 -3.28 7.42 -1.37
C GLU A 109 -4.02 7.20 -2.69
N ALA A 110 -3.61 7.90 -3.75
CA ALA A 110 -4.23 7.74 -5.07
C ALA A 110 -4.07 6.32 -5.60
N ALA A 111 -2.94 5.68 -5.32
CA ALA A 111 -2.69 4.31 -5.75
C ALA A 111 -3.60 3.28 -5.06
N PHE A 112 -4.11 3.56 -3.86
CA PHE A 112 -5.11 2.70 -3.22
C PHE A 112 -6.35 2.54 -4.10
N GLU A 113 -6.85 3.63 -4.63
CA GLU A 113 -8.02 3.59 -5.52
C GLU A 113 -7.72 2.84 -6.81
N ILE A 114 -6.54 3.07 -7.37
CA ILE A 114 -6.10 2.37 -8.58
C ILE A 114 -6.01 0.86 -8.32
N LEU A 115 -5.44 0.46 -7.19
CA LEU A 115 -5.35 -0.95 -6.82
C LEU A 115 -6.74 -1.55 -6.62
N GLU A 116 -7.64 -0.84 -5.95
CA GLU A 116 -9.01 -1.30 -5.75
C GLU A 116 -9.70 -1.56 -7.08
N ASN A 117 -9.60 -0.62 -8.01
CA ASN A 117 -10.21 -0.75 -9.34
C ASN A 117 -9.60 -1.92 -10.13
N LYS A 118 -8.31 -2.14 -9.96
CA LYS A 118 -7.60 -3.23 -10.64
C LYS A 118 -8.04 -4.61 -10.12
N LEU A 119 -8.36 -4.70 -8.82
CA LEU A 119 -8.81 -5.92 -8.18
C LEU A 119 -10.30 -6.15 -8.30
N SER A 120 -11.06 -5.11 -8.61
CA SER A 120 -12.51 -5.22 -8.75
C SER A 120 -12.87 -6.07 -9.97
N PRO A 121 -13.88 -6.95 -9.87
CA PRO A 121 -14.35 -7.68 -11.03
C PRO A 121 -14.84 -6.70 -12.08
N LYS A 122 -14.30 -6.81 -13.30
CA LYS A 122 -14.82 -6.01 -14.40
C LYS A 122 -16.17 -6.56 -14.81
N LEU A 123 -17.16 -5.69 -14.80
CA LEU A 123 -18.44 -6.05 -15.38
C LEU A 123 -18.22 -6.13 -16.90
N GLU A 124 -18.35 -7.32 -17.45
CA GLU A 124 -18.34 -7.47 -18.89
C GLU A 124 -19.64 -6.94 -19.44
N GLU A 125 -19.50 -6.03 -20.34
CA GLU A 125 -20.67 -5.54 -21.08
C GLU A 125 -20.95 -6.43 -22.27
#